data_450bdeb585ecf7fed83766b4443b9be8
#
_entry.id   450bdeb585ecf7fed83766b4443b9be8
#
_cell.length_a   1.000
_cell.length_b   1.000
_cell.length_c   1.000
_cell.angle_alpha   90.00
_cell.angle_beta   90.00
_cell.angle_gamma   90.00
#
_symmetry.space_group_name_H-M   'P 1'
#
loop_
_entity.id
_entity.type
_entity.pdbx_description
1 polymer ?
#
loop_
_entity_poly.entity_id
_entity_poly.type
_entity_poly.pdbx_seq_one_letter_code
_entity_poly.pdbx_strand_id
1 'polypeptide(L)'
;KTKFDWDDKLFAPVSKRIYFFVMVAGFHLSMNWIVGDDSDFAFTFLPLIQAIYIILSASLLSVAFKVMIPELMNRFSDPSSVTVSGRNSLIIFIFRAAVWFGGLYLALSELGIELFGVLASLAVFSLIIGLAMQQTLGNIFNSFMLALDQPFEVGDRIEVEGKMGSVVSVGILSTKILTHEENLVVIPNNSLVNSTVILSLIHI
;
A
#
# COMPACT_ATOMS: atom_id res chain seq x y z
N LYS A 1 -8.66 -21.47 20.69
CA LYS A 1 -8.52 -21.51 19.20
C LYS A 1 -9.25 -20.31 18.65
N THR A 2 -8.51 -19.29 18.30
CA THR A 2 -9.02 -18.11 17.62
C THR A 2 -9.44 -18.49 16.19
N LYS A 3 -10.56 -17.93 15.69
CA LYS A 3 -11.15 -18.20 14.38
C LYS A 3 -10.32 -17.63 13.19
N PHE A 4 -9.03 -17.35 13.35
CA PHE A 4 -8.22 -16.64 12.37
C PHE A 4 -7.00 -17.48 11.94
N ASP A 5 -7.08 -18.11 10.78
CA ASP A 5 -5.99 -18.91 10.17
C ASP A 5 -4.73 -18.09 9.81
N TRP A 6 -4.79 -16.75 9.82
CA TRP A 6 -3.66 -15.89 9.54
C TRP A 6 -2.66 -15.78 10.70
N ASP A 7 -3.12 -16.07 11.93
CA ASP A 7 -2.31 -16.06 13.15
C ASP A 7 -1.18 -17.10 13.04
N ASP A 8 -1.51 -18.32 12.62
CA ASP A 8 -0.54 -19.41 12.46
C ASP A 8 0.43 -19.14 11.30
N LYS A 9 -0.04 -18.52 10.20
CA LYS A 9 0.78 -18.16 9.05
C LYS A 9 1.76 -17.01 9.34
N LEU A 10 1.42 -16.14 10.27
CA LEU A 10 2.25 -15.01 10.69
C LEU A 10 3.25 -15.43 11.76
N PHE A 11 2.86 -16.32 12.68
CA PHE A 11 3.66 -16.69 13.84
C PHE A 11 4.94 -17.42 13.47
N ALA A 12 4.89 -18.37 12.55
CA ALA A 12 6.05 -19.17 12.15
C ALA A 12 7.21 -18.36 11.52
N PRO A 13 6.99 -17.45 10.55
CA PRO A 13 8.06 -16.66 9.97
C PRO A 13 8.49 -15.47 10.86
N VAL A 14 7.61 -15.00 11.76
CA VAL A 14 7.89 -13.85 12.64
C VAL A 14 8.63 -14.29 13.90
N SER A 15 8.35 -15.48 14.44
CA SER A 15 8.94 -15.98 15.69
C SER A 15 10.48 -16.03 15.66
N LYS A 16 11.07 -16.51 14.56
CA LYS A 16 12.53 -16.53 14.38
C LYS A 16 13.15 -15.12 14.43
N ARG A 17 12.46 -14.13 13.85
CA ARG A 17 12.94 -12.74 13.82
C ARG A 17 12.79 -12.04 15.16
N ILE A 18 11.70 -12.32 15.87
CA ILE A 18 11.53 -11.84 17.25
C ILE A 18 12.63 -12.44 18.16
N TYR A 19 12.96 -13.71 17.98
CA TYR A 19 14.04 -14.32 18.73
C TYR A 19 15.37 -13.57 18.52
N PHE A 20 15.72 -13.28 17.26
CA PHE A 20 16.92 -12.47 16.95
C PHE A 20 16.83 -11.07 17.55
N PHE A 21 15.66 -10.42 17.49
CA PHE A 21 15.46 -9.11 18.08
C PHE A 21 15.66 -9.12 19.60
N VAL A 22 15.11 -10.11 20.30
CA VAL A 22 15.28 -10.28 21.74
C VAL A 22 16.74 -10.59 22.10
N MET A 23 17.44 -11.40 21.29
CA MET A 23 18.85 -11.69 21.48
C MET A 23 19.73 -10.45 21.36
N VAL A 24 19.50 -9.62 20.34
CA VAL A 24 20.22 -8.33 20.17
C VAL A 24 19.88 -7.36 21.29
N ALA A 25 18.60 -7.32 21.75
CA ALA A 25 18.18 -6.50 22.89
C ALA A 25 18.87 -6.95 24.18
N GLY A 26 18.93 -8.24 24.44
CA GLY A 26 19.63 -8.80 25.61
C GLY A 26 21.14 -8.48 25.58
N PHE A 27 21.76 -8.58 24.40
CA PHE A 27 23.18 -8.21 24.23
C PHE A 27 23.38 -6.71 24.47
N HIS A 28 22.55 -5.85 23.92
CA HIS A 28 22.61 -4.40 24.12
C HIS A 28 22.49 -4.01 25.60
N LEU A 29 21.48 -4.56 26.30
CA LEU A 29 21.30 -4.32 27.72
C LEU A 29 22.51 -4.80 28.55
N SER A 30 23.08 -5.96 28.22
CA SER A 30 24.27 -6.49 28.88
C SER A 30 25.48 -5.59 28.67
N MET A 31 25.65 -5.09 27.45
CA MET A 31 26.78 -4.17 27.12
C MET A 31 26.64 -2.84 27.86
N ASN A 32 25.45 -2.24 27.89
CA ASN A 32 25.24 -0.99 28.64
C ASN A 32 25.50 -1.17 30.13
N TRP A 33 25.16 -2.31 30.70
CA TRP A 33 25.38 -2.60 32.11
C TRP A 33 26.86 -2.81 32.45
N ILE A 34 27.65 -3.41 31.53
CA ILE A 34 29.08 -3.71 31.75
C ILE A 34 29.98 -2.51 31.47
N VAL A 35 29.69 -1.77 30.38
CA VAL A 35 30.60 -0.76 29.81
C VAL A 35 30.25 0.66 30.27
N GLY A 36 28.92 0.91 30.57
CA GLY A 36 28.42 2.24 30.89
C GLY A 36 28.28 3.13 29.64
N ASP A 37 27.47 4.16 29.76
CA ASP A 37 27.08 5.04 28.62
C ASP A 37 28.19 6.01 28.18
N ASP A 38 29.19 6.28 29.04
CA ASP A 38 30.25 7.32 28.82
C ASP A 38 31.55 6.77 28.23
N SER A 39 31.55 5.55 27.71
CA SER A 39 32.77 4.95 27.17
C SER A 39 32.92 5.20 25.66
N ASP A 40 34.15 5.39 25.18
CA ASP A 40 34.49 5.45 23.74
C ASP A 40 33.97 4.22 22.99
N PHE A 41 33.86 3.10 23.70
CA PHE A 41 33.28 1.87 23.17
C PHE A 41 31.78 1.99 22.91
N ALA A 42 31.03 2.58 23.84
CA ALA A 42 29.58 2.82 23.64
C ALA A 42 29.34 3.72 22.44
N PHE A 43 30.12 4.79 22.29
CA PHE A 43 30.00 5.71 21.17
C PHE A 43 30.23 5.04 19.81
N THR A 44 31.15 4.07 19.72
CA THR A 44 31.45 3.37 18.48
C THR A 44 30.43 2.26 18.17
N PHE A 45 29.96 1.54 19.20
CA PHE A 45 29.10 0.36 18.98
C PHE A 45 27.60 0.66 19.01
N LEU A 46 27.17 1.74 19.66
CA LEU A 46 25.76 2.10 19.74
C LEU A 46 25.10 2.32 18.37
N PRO A 47 25.70 3.07 17.42
CA PRO A 47 25.15 3.20 16.06
C PRO A 47 25.02 1.87 15.32
N LEU A 48 25.99 0.96 15.50
CA LEU A 48 25.92 -0.37 14.90
C LEU A 48 24.75 -1.19 15.43
N ILE A 49 24.52 -1.16 16.75
CA ILE A 49 23.38 -1.85 17.38
C ILE A 49 22.06 -1.24 16.90
N GLN A 50 21.97 0.08 16.81
CA GLN A 50 20.79 0.79 16.30
C GLN A 50 20.52 0.43 14.84
N ALA A 51 21.53 0.39 13.99
CA ALA A 51 21.40 -0.06 12.60
C ALA A 51 20.88 -1.50 12.51
N ILE A 52 21.36 -2.41 13.38
CA ILE A 52 20.85 -3.79 13.46
C ILE A 52 19.37 -3.81 13.87
N TYR A 53 18.95 -3.00 14.85
CA TYR A 53 17.53 -2.91 15.23
C TYR A 53 16.66 -2.43 14.07
N ILE A 54 17.09 -1.45 13.32
CA ILE A 54 16.38 -0.92 12.17
C ILE A 54 16.22 -2.02 11.11
N ILE A 55 17.26 -2.74 10.77
CA ILE A 55 17.23 -3.84 9.80
C ILE A 55 16.33 -4.99 10.28
N LEU A 56 16.38 -5.36 11.55
CA LEU A 56 15.49 -6.37 12.12
C LEU A 56 14.03 -5.91 12.09
N SER A 57 13.76 -4.65 12.42
CA SER A 57 12.41 -4.06 12.35
C SER A 57 11.89 -4.04 10.92
N ALA A 58 12.70 -3.64 9.95
CA ALA A 58 12.37 -3.69 8.53
C ALA A 58 12.08 -5.13 8.06
N SER A 59 12.89 -6.10 8.52
CA SER A 59 12.65 -7.52 8.23
C SER A 59 11.32 -8.02 8.80
N LEU A 60 10.96 -7.65 10.03
CA LEU A 60 9.68 -7.97 10.64
C LEU A 60 8.52 -7.36 9.87
N LEU A 61 8.60 -6.07 9.56
CA LEU A 61 7.58 -5.35 8.80
C LEU A 61 7.41 -5.92 7.38
N SER A 62 8.52 -6.26 6.71
CA SER A 62 8.49 -6.90 5.39
C SER A 62 7.76 -8.24 5.39
N VAL A 63 7.85 -9.02 6.46
CA VAL A 63 7.12 -10.28 6.60
C VAL A 63 5.66 -10.04 6.92
N ALA A 64 5.36 -9.07 7.79
CA ALA A 64 3.99 -8.69 8.09
C ALA A 64 3.24 -8.32 6.80
N PHE A 65 3.82 -7.50 5.93
CA PHE A 65 3.23 -7.16 4.63
C PHE A 65 3.03 -8.38 3.72
N LYS A 66 3.99 -9.31 3.70
CA LYS A 66 3.86 -10.54 2.90
C LYS A 66 2.63 -11.39 3.30
N VAL A 67 2.26 -11.38 4.58
CA VAL A 67 1.13 -12.17 5.10
C VAL A 67 -0.16 -11.37 5.09
N MET A 68 -0.11 -10.09 5.49
CA MET A 68 -1.32 -9.27 5.65
C MET A 68 -1.93 -8.82 4.32
N ILE A 69 -1.10 -8.44 3.34
CA ILE A 69 -1.62 -7.90 2.07
C ILE A 69 -2.51 -8.90 1.32
N PRO A 70 -2.15 -10.18 1.12
CA PRO A 70 -3.02 -11.14 0.45
C PRO A 70 -4.35 -11.33 1.19
N GLU A 71 -4.30 -11.41 2.51
CA GLU A 71 -5.48 -11.60 3.33
C GLU A 71 -6.43 -10.41 3.25
N LEU A 72 -5.87 -9.20 3.33
CA LEU A 72 -6.63 -7.97 3.19
C LEU A 72 -7.28 -7.87 1.79
N MET A 73 -6.51 -8.17 0.76
CA MET A 73 -7.01 -8.14 -0.62
C MET A 73 -8.10 -9.17 -0.88
N ASN A 74 -8.00 -10.36 -0.28
CA ASN A 74 -9.03 -11.39 -0.40
C ASN A 74 -10.35 -10.97 0.26
N ARG A 75 -10.29 -10.17 1.33
CA ARG A 75 -11.51 -9.62 1.97
C ARG A 75 -12.23 -8.57 1.13
N PHE A 76 -11.49 -7.80 0.34
CA PHE A 76 -12.04 -6.74 -0.51
C PHE A 76 -12.21 -7.16 -1.98
N SER A 77 -11.85 -8.38 -2.35
CA SER A 77 -12.05 -8.89 -3.71
C SER A 77 -13.42 -9.53 -3.81
N ASP A 78 -14.23 -9.04 -4.75
CA ASP A 78 -15.47 -9.69 -5.13
C ASP A 78 -15.16 -11.06 -5.74
N PRO A 79 -15.83 -12.15 -5.31
CA PRO A 79 -15.63 -13.49 -5.86
C PRO A 79 -15.85 -13.60 -7.38
N SER A 80 -16.64 -12.67 -7.95
CA SER A 80 -16.93 -12.58 -9.39
C SER A 80 -15.88 -11.80 -10.19
N SER A 81 -14.94 -11.12 -9.53
CA SER A 81 -13.93 -10.31 -10.22
C SER A 81 -12.84 -11.19 -10.85
N VAL A 82 -12.53 -10.93 -12.11
CA VAL A 82 -11.38 -11.55 -12.78
C VAL A 82 -10.11 -11.13 -12.07
N THR A 83 -9.51 -12.05 -11.31
CA THR A 83 -8.24 -11.81 -10.63
C THR A 83 -7.12 -11.82 -11.64
N VAL A 84 -6.48 -10.66 -11.85
CA VAL A 84 -5.26 -10.60 -12.65
C VAL A 84 -4.17 -11.36 -11.93
N SER A 85 -3.69 -12.45 -12.55
CA SER A 85 -2.59 -13.26 -12.01
C SER A 85 -1.36 -12.35 -11.77
N GLY A 86 -0.80 -12.39 -10.56
CA GLY A 86 0.35 -11.57 -10.19
C GLY A 86 0.05 -10.23 -9.49
N ARG A 87 -1.19 -9.75 -9.47
CA ARG A 87 -1.56 -8.49 -8.79
C ARG A 87 -1.06 -8.44 -7.34
N ASN A 88 -1.31 -9.48 -6.57
CA ASN A 88 -0.90 -9.55 -5.17
C ASN A 88 0.63 -9.56 -5.04
N SER A 89 1.33 -10.22 -5.96
CA SER A 89 2.79 -10.30 -5.97
C SER A 89 3.44 -8.94 -6.21
N LEU A 90 2.92 -8.14 -7.15
CA LEU A 90 3.42 -6.79 -7.43
C LEU A 90 3.22 -5.84 -6.24
N ILE A 91 2.03 -5.85 -5.63
CA ILE A 91 1.75 -5.02 -4.46
C ILE A 91 2.67 -5.38 -3.30
N ILE A 92 2.82 -6.67 -3.00
CA ILE A 92 3.72 -7.15 -1.96
C ILE A 92 5.16 -6.73 -2.26
N PHE A 93 5.60 -6.85 -3.52
CA PHE A 93 6.94 -6.45 -3.93
C PHE A 93 7.18 -4.96 -3.68
N ILE A 94 6.26 -4.08 -4.07
CA ILE A 94 6.37 -2.62 -3.88
C ILE A 94 6.48 -2.27 -2.39
N PHE A 95 5.58 -2.79 -1.55
CA PHE A 95 5.61 -2.53 -0.10
C PHE A 95 6.90 -3.05 0.54
N ARG A 96 7.34 -4.25 0.18
CA ARG A 96 8.57 -4.81 0.70
C ARG A 96 9.81 -4.06 0.23
N ALA A 97 9.85 -3.63 -1.02
CA ALA A 97 10.94 -2.81 -1.55
C ALA A 97 11.02 -1.47 -0.81
N ALA A 98 9.88 -0.80 -0.57
CA ALA A 98 9.84 0.44 0.19
C ALA A 98 10.34 0.26 1.63
N VAL A 99 9.93 -0.81 2.32
CA VAL A 99 10.38 -1.14 3.69
C VAL A 99 11.89 -1.41 3.73
N TRP A 100 12.42 -2.19 2.79
CA TRP A 100 13.84 -2.49 2.75
C TRP A 100 14.67 -1.27 2.38
N PHE A 101 14.19 -0.45 1.43
CA PHE A 101 14.86 0.80 1.07
C PHE A 101 14.89 1.79 2.23
N GLY A 102 13.74 2.00 2.90
CA GLY A 102 13.64 2.86 4.07
C GLY A 102 14.46 2.35 5.25
N GLY A 103 14.43 1.05 5.52
CA GLY A 103 15.22 0.42 6.57
C GLY A 103 16.73 0.53 6.33
N LEU A 104 17.17 0.31 5.09
CA LEU A 104 18.58 0.48 4.72
C LEU A 104 19.02 1.93 4.84
N TYR A 105 18.20 2.87 4.37
CA TYR A 105 18.45 4.31 4.49
C TYR A 105 18.65 4.71 5.96
N LEU A 106 17.70 4.35 6.84
CA LEU A 106 17.79 4.67 8.26
C LEU A 106 19.00 4.02 8.93
N ALA A 107 19.29 2.75 8.61
CA ALA A 107 20.45 2.05 9.16
C ALA A 107 21.77 2.71 8.75
N LEU A 108 21.92 3.15 7.50
CA LEU A 108 23.11 3.86 7.02
C LEU A 108 23.22 5.27 7.63
N SER A 109 22.10 5.93 7.83
CA SER A 109 22.06 7.25 8.51
C SER A 109 22.55 7.17 9.96
N GLU A 110 22.17 6.11 10.70
CA GLU A 110 22.68 5.85 12.06
C GLU A 110 24.19 5.62 12.08
N LEU A 111 24.74 5.05 11.03
CA LEU A 111 26.18 4.87 10.89
C LEU A 111 26.94 6.16 10.48
N GLY A 112 26.25 7.30 10.44
CA GLY A 112 26.84 8.59 10.08
C GLY A 112 27.08 8.78 8.59
N ILE A 113 26.52 7.93 7.73
CA ILE A 113 26.65 8.05 6.28
C ILE A 113 25.67 9.11 5.77
N GLU A 114 26.17 10.21 5.24
CA GLU A 114 25.35 11.26 4.67
C GLU A 114 24.73 10.81 3.34
N LEU A 115 23.41 10.60 3.35
CA LEU A 115 22.63 10.12 2.20
C LEU A 115 21.77 11.22 1.58
N PHE A 116 22.07 12.50 1.83
CA PHE A 116 21.29 13.62 1.34
C PHE A 116 21.14 13.60 -0.20
N GLY A 117 22.21 13.29 -0.92
CA GLY A 117 22.19 13.16 -2.39
C GLY A 117 21.27 12.03 -2.87
N VAL A 118 21.17 10.93 -2.13
CA VAL A 118 20.25 9.82 -2.44
C VAL A 118 18.80 10.25 -2.21
N LEU A 119 18.51 10.96 -1.12
CA LEU A 119 17.18 11.51 -0.86
C LEU A 119 16.75 12.52 -1.92
N ALA A 120 17.65 13.42 -2.28
CA ALA A 120 17.36 14.43 -3.32
C ALA A 120 17.04 13.76 -4.67
N SER A 121 17.82 12.77 -5.08
CA SER A 121 17.56 12.02 -6.31
C SER A 121 16.26 11.22 -6.25
N LEU A 122 15.96 10.60 -5.11
CA LEU A 122 14.70 9.88 -4.90
C LEU A 122 13.50 10.82 -4.93
N ALA A 123 13.60 12.03 -4.38
CA ALA A 123 12.55 13.03 -4.44
C ALA A 123 12.22 13.44 -5.88
N VAL A 124 13.25 13.68 -6.70
CA VAL A 124 13.08 13.99 -8.13
C VAL A 124 12.45 12.78 -8.86
N PHE A 125 12.94 11.58 -8.62
CA PHE A 125 12.39 10.37 -9.21
C PHE A 125 10.93 10.15 -8.83
N SER A 126 10.58 10.36 -7.55
CA SER A 126 9.20 10.25 -7.05
C SER A 126 8.28 11.29 -7.69
N LEU A 127 8.78 12.51 -7.92
CA LEU A 127 8.04 13.55 -8.62
C LEU A 127 7.73 13.13 -10.06
N ILE A 128 8.72 12.60 -10.77
CA ILE A 128 8.54 12.12 -12.16
C ILE A 128 7.50 11.00 -12.22
N ILE A 129 7.60 10.02 -11.32
CA ILE A 129 6.60 8.93 -11.23
C ILE A 129 5.22 9.48 -10.87
N GLY A 130 5.14 10.40 -9.90
CA GLY A 130 3.88 11.02 -9.50
C GLY A 130 3.19 11.73 -10.66
N LEU A 131 3.93 12.49 -11.46
CA LEU A 131 3.42 13.14 -12.66
C LEU A 131 2.98 12.12 -13.73
N ALA A 132 3.77 11.07 -13.93
CA ALA A 132 3.41 10.00 -14.89
C ALA A 132 2.14 9.24 -14.47
N MET A 133 1.89 9.10 -13.16
CA MET A 133 0.73 8.39 -12.61
C MET A 133 -0.46 9.32 -12.27
N GLN A 134 -0.35 10.61 -12.50
CA GLN A 134 -1.34 11.61 -12.09
C GLN A 134 -2.76 11.25 -12.51
N GLN A 135 -2.96 10.81 -13.75
CA GLN A 135 -4.28 10.43 -14.25
C GLN A 135 -4.84 9.18 -13.55
N THR A 136 -3.99 8.20 -13.29
CA THR A 136 -4.40 6.96 -12.58
C THR A 136 -4.79 7.26 -11.14
N LEU A 137 -4.00 8.08 -10.44
CA LEU A 137 -4.32 8.53 -9.08
C LEU A 137 -5.61 9.35 -9.06
N GLY A 138 -5.83 10.21 -10.08
CA GLY A 138 -7.08 10.95 -10.25
C GLY A 138 -8.29 10.02 -10.36
N ASN A 139 -8.21 8.94 -11.13
CA ASN A 139 -9.30 7.96 -11.23
C ASN A 139 -9.61 7.28 -9.88
N ILE A 140 -8.58 6.92 -9.10
CA ILE A 140 -8.75 6.31 -7.78
C ILE A 140 -9.41 7.30 -6.81
N PHE A 141 -8.92 8.55 -6.79
CA PHE A 141 -9.47 9.60 -5.92
C PHE A 141 -10.94 9.92 -6.26
N ASN A 142 -11.24 10.04 -7.55
CA ASN A 142 -12.60 10.30 -8.02
C ASN A 142 -13.55 9.12 -7.73
N SER A 143 -13.04 7.88 -7.75
CA SER A 143 -13.81 6.72 -7.29
C SER A 143 -14.22 6.83 -5.82
N PHE A 144 -13.30 7.29 -4.98
CA PHE A 144 -13.57 7.53 -3.57
C PHE A 144 -14.61 8.66 -3.38
N MET A 145 -14.50 9.74 -4.17
CA MET A 145 -15.50 10.84 -4.14
C MET A 145 -16.87 10.35 -4.58
N LEU A 146 -16.97 9.55 -5.66
CA LEU A 146 -18.23 8.95 -6.09
C LEU A 146 -18.85 8.04 -5.03
N ALA A 147 -18.02 7.32 -4.28
CA ALA A 147 -18.49 6.46 -3.20
C ALA A 147 -18.99 7.25 -1.97
N LEU A 148 -18.44 8.45 -1.72
CA LEU A 148 -18.88 9.33 -0.63
C LEU A 148 -20.15 10.10 -0.99
N ASP A 149 -20.17 10.74 -2.16
CA ASP A 149 -21.27 11.61 -2.57
C ASP A 149 -22.47 10.83 -3.14
N GLN A 150 -22.23 9.62 -3.66
CA GLN A 150 -23.24 8.73 -4.25
C GLN A 150 -24.24 9.48 -5.16
N PRO A 151 -23.78 10.23 -6.17
CA PRO A 151 -24.65 11.02 -7.03
C PRO A 151 -25.61 10.15 -7.86
N PHE A 152 -25.30 8.88 -8.01
CA PHE A 152 -26.10 7.83 -8.62
C PHE A 152 -25.76 6.47 -8.01
N GLU A 153 -26.68 5.52 -8.12
CA GLU A 153 -26.52 4.16 -7.62
C GLU A 153 -26.38 3.15 -8.78
N VAL A 154 -25.95 1.91 -8.44
CA VAL A 154 -25.95 0.82 -9.42
C VAL A 154 -27.38 0.48 -9.81
N GLY A 155 -27.67 0.51 -11.10
CA GLY A 155 -29.00 0.35 -11.67
C GLY A 155 -29.60 1.66 -12.19
N ASP A 156 -29.12 2.82 -11.74
CA ASP A 156 -29.58 4.11 -12.23
C ASP A 156 -29.25 4.31 -13.71
N ARG A 157 -30.10 5.08 -14.38
CA ARG A 157 -29.93 5.43 -15.78
C ARG A 157 -29.28 6.81 -15.88
N ILE A 158 -28.05 6.82 -16.37
CA ILE A 158 -27.25 8.05 -16.52
C ILE A 158 -26.88 8.30 -17.97
N GLU A 159 -26.71 9.58 -18.30
CA GLU A 159 -26.11 10.01 -19.56
C GLU A 159 -24.82 10.76 -19.26
N VAL A 160 -23.72 10.34 -19.88
CA VAL A 160 -22.38 10.92 -19.75
C VAL A 160 -21.76 11.03 -21.13
N GLU A 161 -21.31 12.22 -21.50
CA GLU A 161 -20.69 12.48 -22.82
C GLU A 161 -21.54 11.99 -24.02
N GLY A 162 -22.87 12.12 -23.94
CA GLY A 162 -23.80 11.68 -24.96
C GLY A 162 -24.03 10.15 -25.02
N LYS A 163 -23.51 9.39 -24.06
CA LYS A 163 -23.73 7.95 -23.92
C LYS A 163 -24.71 7.71 -22.79
N MET A 164 -25.87 7.18 -23.12
CA MET A 164 -26.92 6.84 -22.15
C MET A 164 -26.91 5.35 -21.85
N GLY A 165 -26.96 5.00 -20.56
CA GLY A 165 -27.02 3.61 -20.12
C GLY A 165 -27.30 3.45 -18.63
N SER A 166 -27.55 2.22 -18.21
CA SER A 166 -27.72 1.88 -16.80
C SER A 166 -26.36 1.54 -16.16
N VAL A 167 -26.12 2.05 -14.95
CA VAL A 167 -24.89 1.78 -14.19
C VAL A 167 -24.86 0.32 -13.78
N VAL A 168 -23.87 -0.41 -14.25
CA VAL A 168 -23.66 -1.84 -13.92
C VAL A 168 -22.76 -1.99 -12.70
N SER A 169 -21.69 -1.20 -12.65
CA SER A 169 -20.76 -1.23 -11.52
C SER A 169 -19.89 0.03 -11.47
N VAL A 170 -19.57 0.47 -10.27
CA VAL A 170 -18.57 1.50 -10.00
C VAL A 170 -17.29 0.81 -9.49
N GLY A 171 -16.23 0.87 -10.27
CA GLY A 171 -14.93 0.27 -9.93
C GLY A 171 -13.92 1.32 -9.45
N ILE A 172 -12.72 0.86 -9.07
CA ILE A 172 -11.65 1.74 -8.55
C ILE A 172 -11.11 2.72 -9.59
N LEU A 173 -11.10 2.37 -10.87
CA LEU A 173 -10.56 3.22 -11.94
C LEU A 173 -11.63 3.68 -12.92
N SER A 174 -12.72 2.94 -13.03
CA SER A 174 -13.75 3.17 -14.05
C SER A 174 -15.12 2.70 -13.60
N THR A 175 -16.14 3.37 -14.10
CA THR A 175 -17.55 3.00 -13.99
C THR A 175 -18.00 2.33 -15.27
N LYS A 176 -18.80 1.27 -15.17
CA LYS A 176 -19.36 0.54 -16.31
C LYS A 176 -20.83 0.85 -16.45
N ILE A 177 -21.25 1.24 -17.65
CA ILE A 177 -22.65 1.44 -17.99
C ILE A 177 -23.05 0.50 -19.12
N LEU A 178 -24.27 -0.01 -19.09
CA LEU A 178 -24.87 -0.82 -20.14
C LEU A 178 -25.81 0.07 -20.94
N THR A 179 -25.51 0.26 -22.22
CA THR A 179 -26.36 1.05 -23.13
C THR A 179 -27.60 0.28 -23.57
N HIS A 180 -28.54 0.95 -24.20
CA HIS A 180 -29.77 0.35 -24.73
C HIS A 180 -29.52 -0.68 -25.86
N GLU A 181 -28.34 -0.56 -26.52
CA GLU A 181 -27.88 -1.47 -27.57
C GLU A 181 -27.13 -2.69 -27.01
N GLU A 182 -27.24 -2.92 -25.68
CA GLU A 182 -26.50 -3.97 -24.96
C GLU A 182 -24.95 -3.82 -25.02
N ASN A 183 -24.44 -2.62 -25.33
CA ASN A 183 -23.02 -2.35 -25.29
C ASN A 183 -22.56 -1.99 -23.87
N LEU A 184 -21.51 -2.63 -23.38
CA LEU A 184 -20.86 -2.28 -22.13
C LEU A 184 -19.84 -1.16 -22.38
N VAL A 185 -20.15 0.04 -21.90
CA VAL A 185 -19.26 1.20 -21.99
C VAL A 185 -18.52 1.36 -20.68
N VAL A 186 -17.19 1.48 -20.76
CA VAL A 186 -16.29 1.68 -19.63
C VAL A 186 -15.81 3.13 -19.61
N ILE A 187 -16.21 3.88 -18.60
CA ILE A 187 -15.90 5.30 -18.45
C ILE A 187 -14.90 5.47 -17.32
N PRO A 188 -13.72 6.09 -17.54
CA PRO A 188 -12.80 6.43 -16.46
C PRO A 188 -13.48 7.34 -15.41
N ASN A 189 -13.29 7.07 -14.13
CA ASN A 189 -13.94 7.84 -13.07
C ASN A 189 -13.54 9.33 -13.09
N ASN A 190 -12.32 9.63 -13.55
CA ASN A 190 -11.90 11.01 -13.74
C ASN A 190 -12.72 11.74 -14.82
N SER A 191 -13.05 11.09 -15.93
CA SER A 191 -13.93 11.68 -16.96
C SER A 191 -15.34 11.87 -16.43
N LEU A 192 -15.84 10.91 -15.67
CA LEU A 192 -17.19 10.93 -15.13
C LEU A 192 -17.40 12.07 -14.12
N VAL A 193 -16.45 12.33 -13.23
CA VAL A 193 -16.51 13.41 -12.25
C VAL A 193 -16.30 14.80 -12.90
N ASN A 194 -15.51 14.88 -13.97
CA ASN A 194 -15.23 16.14 -14.65
C ASN A 194 -16.25 16.47 -15.75
N SER A 195 -17.18 15.57 -16.08
CA SER A 195 -18.24 15.79 -17.05
C SER A 195 -19.60 16.04 -16.39
N THR A 196 -20.53 16.60 -17.17
CA THR A 196 -21.93 16.68 -16.71
C THR A 196 -22.57 15.31 -16.79
N VAL A 197 -23.06 14.82 -15.65
CA VAL A 197 -23.85 13.61 -15.56
C VAL A 197 -25.32 13.98 -15.49
N ILE A 198 -26.11 13.48 -16.43
CA ILE A 198 -27.57 13.64 -16.43
C ILE A 198 -28.15 12.36 -15.86
N LEU A 199 -28.85 12.48 -14.73
CA LEU A 199 -29.56 11.37 -14.11
C LEU A 199 -31.00 11.34 -14.60
N SER A 200 -31.40 10.24 -15.21
CA SER A 200 -32.77 10.04 -15.65
C SER A 200 -33.64 9.51 -14.50
N LEU A 201 -34.37 10.39 -13.85
CA LEU A 201 -35.25 10.07 -12.70
C LEU A 201 -36.58 9.39 -13.10
N ILE A 202 -36.64 8.73 -14.25
CA ILE A 202 -37.84 8.01 -14.64
C ILE A 202 -37.89 6.69 -13.86
N HIS A 203 -38.18 6.78 -12.58
CA HIS A 203 -38.79 5.74 -11.79
C HIS A 203 -40.28 6.13 -11.56
N ILE A 204 -41.13 5.70 -12.46
CA ILE A 204 -42.57 5.59 -12.19
C ILE A 204 -42.94 4.12 -12.38
#